data_278377417f468e9255590057cf7c8ab7
#
_entry.id   278377417f468e9255590057cf7c8ab7
#
_cell.length_a   1.000
_cell.length_b   1.000
_cell.length_c   1.000
_cell.angle_alpha   90.00
_cell.angle_beta   90.00
_cell.angle_gamma   90.00
#
_symmetry.space_group_name_H-M   'P 1'
#
loop_
_entity.id
_entity.type
_entity.pdbx_description
1 polymer ?
#
loop_
_entity_poly.entity_id
_entity_poly.type
_entity_poly.pdbx_seq_one_letter_code
_entity_poly.pdbx_strand_id
1 'polypeptide(L)'
;MRRQFRVWAPLLGAVVGLTALLTGCGGGGGFGPSTLLQGRVVLVGTGQPPNPRATVIVGGQSVRTSTQEGAFQLRVPPTATQLIVRTPGLPDFTFNLPPLQAGQTVDLGDLYVGRQTIAVQGRIVDALTQQPVGEATITLLGQRAQSNPTTGRFTLNGVAYDPDGVLDPEGEVRKTGYLPRRFLADQPVIDGVMDVGDLPLLPETDDNPPGQPGNVRGVVQVPASDAVGARIDVYTPPDALIASESIVLSQPSGAFQLWLLPGDYRLVFTKGTRTATRTLTVTSLTRPIDLGTVVLQ
;
A
#
# COMPACT_ATOMS: atom_id res chain seq x y z
N MET A 1 30.46 26.69 13.01
CA MET A 1 29.87 26.15 11.81
C MET A 1 28.38 25.88 12.05
N ARG A 2 27.52 26.78 11.59
CA ARG A 2 26.07 26.68 11.78
C ARG A 2 25.48 25.89 10.59
N ARG A 3 24.94 24.67 10.83
CA ARG A 3 24.16 23.92 9.84
C ARG A 3 22.71 24.41 9.89
N GLN A 4 22.26 24.98 8.79
CA GLN A 4 20.87 25.37 8.59
C GLN A 4 20.06 24.11 8.25
N PHE A 5 19.08 23.80 9.08
CA PHE A 5 18.03 22.84 8.78
C PHE A 5 17.05 23.47 7.80
N ARG A 6 16.95 22.91 6.60
CA ARG A 6 15.87 23.23 5.65
C ARG A 6 14.64 22.42 6.03
N VAL A 7 13.66 23.11 6.55
CA VAL A 7 12.30 22.59 6.76
C VAL A 7 11.64 22.53 5.37
N TRP A 8 11.28 21.34 4.92
CA TRP A 8 10.44 21.14 3.75
C TRP A 8 8.99 21.23 4.18
N ALA A 9 8.31 22.28 3.77
CA ALA A 9 6.86 22.40 3.87
C ALA A 9 6.21 21.63 2.72
N PRO A 10 5.10 20.91 2.93
CA PRO A 10 4.35 20.32 1.84
C PRO A 10 3.64 21.42 1.05
N LEU A 11 4.02 21.58 -0.20
CA LEU A 11 3.29 22.39 -1.18
C LEU A 11 1.96 21.71 -1.47
N LEU A 12 0.88 22.27 -0.95
CA LEU A 12 -0.47 22.05 -1.44
C LEU A 12 -0.51 22.55 -2.91
N GLY A 13 -0.40 21.63 -3.85
CA GLY A 13 -0.57 21.91 -5.27
C GLY A 13 -2.01 22.26 -5.56
N ALA A 14 -2.28 23.55 -5.79
CA ALA A 14 -3.54 23.99 -6.35
C ALA A 14 -3.69 23.41 -7.76
N VAL A 15 -4.71 22.56 -7.95
CA VAL A 15 -5.15 22.09 -9.26
C VAL A 15 -5.76 23.28 -9.99
N VAL A 16 -4.95 23.94 -10.82
CA VAL A 16 -5.45 24.91 -11.79
C VAL A 16 -6.06 24.13 -12.95
N GLY A 17 -7.39 24.08 -12.98
CA GLY A 17 -8.14 23.54 -14.09
C GLY A 17 -7.89 24.35 -15.38
N LEU A 18 -7.08 23.82 -16.28
CA LEU A 18 -6.96 24.33 -17.65
C LEU A 18 -8.08 23.71 -18.49
N THR A 19 -9.24 24.37 -18.53
CA THR A 19 -10.32 24.07 -19.48
C THR A 19 -9.88 24.51 -20.88
N ALA A 20 -9.24 23.62 -21.61
CA ALA A 20 -9.06 23.79 -23.06
C ALA A 20 -10.39 23.42 -23.75
N LEU A 21 -11.15 24.43 -24.16
CA LEU A 21 -12.26 24.31 -25.10
C LEU A 21 -11.72 23.90 -26.48
N LEU A 22 -11.68 22.62 -26.76
CA LEU A 22 -11.52 22.10 -28.11
C LEU A 22 -12.91 21.93 -28.73
N THR A 23 -13.40 22.98 -29.38
CA THR A 23 -14.47 22.88 -30.37
C THR A 23 -13.90 22.18 -31.61
N GLY A 24 -14.00 20.87 -31.64
CA GLY A 24 -13.77 20.04 -32.83
C GLY A 24 -15.08 19.52 -33.35
N CYS A 25 -15.59 20.12 -34.43
CA CYS A 25 -16.68 19.63 -35.23
C CYS A 25 -16.35 18.27 -35.87
N GLY A 26 -17.27 17.29 -35.82
CA GLY A 26 -17.26 16.19 -36.81
C GLY A 26 -17.61 14.83 -36.24
N GLY A 27 -18.82 14.33 -36.58
CA GLY A 27 -19.17 12.92 -36.59
C GLY A 27 -20.03 12.44 -35.41
N GLY A 28 -21.36 12.48 -35.59
CA GLY A 28 -22.33 11.93 -34.64
C GLY A 28 -22.24 10.41 -34.56
N GLY A 29 -21.47 9.91 -33.61
CA GLY A 29 -21.62 8.60 -33.02
C GLY A 29 -21.90 8.85 -31.55
N GLY A 30 -23.13 8.56 -31.09
CA GLY A 30 -23.49 8.68 -29.68
C GLY A 30 -22.54 7.85 -28.85
N PHE A 31 -21.64 8.50 -28.15
CA PHE A 31 -20.82 7.84 -27.13
C PHE A 31 -21.78 7.39 -26.03
N GLY A 32 -21.97 6.06 -25.93
CA GLY A 32 -22.65 5.47 -24.78
C GLY A 32 -21.98 5.93 -23.46
N PRO A 33 -22.59 5.57 -22.33
CA PRO A 33 -22.04 5.94 -21.04
C PRO A 33 -20.57 5.50 -20.96
N SER A 34 -19.67 6.42 -20.59
CA SER A 34 -18.22 6.20 -20.55
C SER A 34 -17.63 6.55 -19.20
N THR A 35 -16.53 5.88 -18.85
CA THR A 35 -15.68 6.14 -17.68
C THR A 35 -14.39 6.80 -18.14
N LEU A 36 -13.87 7.76 -17.42
CA LEU A 36 -12.55 8.32 -17.65
C LEU A 36 -11.52 7.54 -16.81
N LEU A 37 -10.59 6.85 -17.47
CA LEU A 37 -9.42 6.27 -16.82
C LEU A 37 -8.26 7.23 -16.89
N GLN A 38 -7.50 7.34 -15.81
CA GLN A 38 -6.25 8.07 -15.76
C GLN A 38 -5.20 7.30 -14.97
N GLY A 39 -3.92 7.59 -15.21
CA GLY A 39 -2.80 6.97 -14.51
C GLY A 39 -1.48 7.31 -15.17
N ARG A 40 -0.41 6.66 -14.74
CA ARG A 40 0.93 6.79 -15.32
C ARG A 40 1.51 5.42 -15.64
N VAL A 41 2.29 5.32 -16.71
CA VAL A 41 3.08 4.13 -17.02
C VAL A 41 4.53 4.44 -16.70
N VAL A 42 5.15 3.61 -15.88
CA VAL A 42 6.52 3.77 -15.40
C VAL A 42 7.31 2.46 -15.51
N LEU A 43 8.62 2.56 -15.67
CA LEU A 43 9.51 1.40 -15.71
C LEU A 43 9.79 0.91 -14.28
N VAL A 44 9.61 -0.38 -14.03
CA VAL A 44 10.06 -1.01 -12.78
C VAL A 44 11.59 -0.87 -12.67
N GLY A 45 12.08 -0.64 -11.46
CA GLY A 45 13.51 -0.43 -11.20
C GLY A 45 13.97 1.02 -11.29
N THR A 46 13.36 1.88 -12.12
CA THR A 46 13.75 3.30 -12.25
C THR A 46 12.65 4.28 -11.86
N GLY A 47 11.38 3.87 -11.93
CA GLY A 47 10.23 4.75 -11.74
C GLY A 47 10.07 5.82 -12.83
N GLN A 48 10.87 5.75 -13.90
CA GLN A 48 10.84 6.71 -15.00
C GLN A 48 9.82 6.31 -16.06
N PRO A 49 9.24 7.28 -16.81
CA PRO A 49 8.38 6.94 -17.93
C PRO A 49 9.16 6.21 -19.02
N PRO A 50 8.52 5.28 -19.76
CA PRO A 50 9.19 4.57 -20.85
C PRO A 50 9.51 5.51 -22.01
N ASN A 51 10.70 5.30 -22.58
CA ASN A 51 11.14 5.95 -23.81
C ASN A 51 11.68 4.89 -24.80
N PRO A 52 11.00 4.63 -25.94
CA PRO A 52 9.82 5.35 -26.48
C PRO A 52 8.55 5.21 -25.64
N ARG A 53 7.62 6.17 -25.81
CA ARG A 53 6.35 6.23 -25.07
C ARG A 53 5.52 4.97 -25.21
N ALA A 54 4.89 4.56 -24.12
CA ALA A 54 3.93 3.47 -24.12
C ALA A 54 2.61 3.84 -24.80
N THR A 55 1.88 2.83 -25.25
CA THR A 55 0.50 2.91 -25.73
C THR A 55 -0.39 2.15 -24.75
N VAL A 56 -1.40 2.83 -24.23
CA VAL A 56 -2.42 2.25 -23.34
C VAL A 56 -3.64 1.91 -24.20
N ILE A 57 -4.15 0.68 -24.08
CA ILE A 57 -5.25 0.14 -24.91
C ILE A 57 -6.31 -0.42 -23.98
N VAL A 58 -7.58 0.00 -24.16
CA VAL A 58 -8.74 -0.49 -23.40
C VAL A 58 -9.97 -0.56 -24.29
N GLY A 59 -10.59 -1.71 -24.40
CA GLY A 59 -11.86 -1.85 -25.15
C GLY A 59 -11.80 -1.36 -26.60
N GLY A 60 -10.65 -1.53 -27.26
CA GLY A 60 -10.42 -1.06 -28.62
C GLY A 60 -10.04 0.42 -28.76
N GLN A 61 -10.09 1.20 -27.68
CA GLN A 61 -9.58 2.57 -27.63
C GLN A 61 -8.10 2.57 -27.24
N SER A 62 -7.32 3.55 -27.71
CA SER A 62 -5.92 3.66 -27.36
C SER A 62 -5.45 5.10 -27.19
N VAL A 63 -4.45 5.29 -26.35
CA VAL A 63 -3.78 6.58 -26.13
C VAL A 63 -2.28 6.36 -25.90
N ARG A 64 -1.45 7.28 -26.36
CA ARG A 64 -0.02 7.30 -26.02
C ARG A 64 0.20 8.08 -24.72
N THR A 65 1.07 7.59 -23.88
CA THR A 65 1.46 8.27 -22.64
C THR A 65 2.19 9.57 -22.90
N SER A 66 2.23 10.50 -21.95
CA SER A 66 3.06 11.70 -22.01
C SER A 66 4.56 11.34 -21.99
N THR A 67 5.40 12.21 -22.52
CA THR A 67 6.86 11.99 -22.57
C THR A 67 7.57 12.25 -21.26
N GLN A 68 7.03 13.14 -20.43
CA GLN A 68 7.71 13.59 -19.20
C GLN A 68 7.33 12.76 -17.98
N GLU A 69 6.06 12.37 -17.89
CA GLU A 69 5.52 11.73 -16.68
C GLU A 69 4.96 10.33 -16.95
N GLY A 70 4.87 9.90 -18.21
CA GLY A 70 4.20 8.65 -18.56
C GLY A 70 2.68 8.69 -18.36
N ALA A 71 2.10 9.87 -18.12
CA ALA A 71 0.68 10.04 -17.82
C ALA A 71 -0.20 9.75 -19.04
N PHE A 72 -1.40 9.23 -18.77
CA PHE A 72 -2.43 9.01 -19.77
C PHE A 72 -3.83 9.31 -19.22
N GLN A 73 -4.74 9.65 -20.15
CA GLN A 73 -6.17 9.72 -19.89
C GLN A 73 -6.92 9.11 -21.07
N LEU A 74 -7.88 8.25 -20.80
CA LEU A 74 -8.63 7.52 -21.83
C LEU A 74 -10.09 7.33 -21.40
N ARG A 75 -11.03 7.68 -22.31
CA ARG A 75 -12.46 7.37 -22.12
C ARG A 75 -12.73 5.96 -22.59
N VAL A 76 -13.36 5.15 -21.76
CA VAL A 76 -13.59 3.73 -22.00
C VAL A 76 -15.02 3.34 -21.66
N PRO A 77 -15.57 2.26 -22.24
CA PRO A 77 -16.85 1.73 -21.83
C PRO A 77 -16.78 1.18 -20.39
N PRO A 78 -17.83 1.33 -19.57
CA PRO A 78 -17.86 0.83 -18.19
C PRO A 78 -17.79 -0.70 -18.09
N THR A 79 -17.96 -1.40 -19.21
CA THR A 79 -17.82 -2.85 -19.31
C THR A 79 -16.39 -3.33 -19.49
N ALA A 80 -15.43 -2.41 -19.62
CA ALA A 80 -14.01 -2.79 -19.75
C ALA A 80 -13.50 -3.39 -18.45
N THR A 81 -12.83 -4.54 -18.57
CA THR A 81 -12.27 -5.29 -17.43
C THR A 81 -10.75 -5.34 -17.42
N GLN A 82 -10.12 -5.01 -18.55
CA GLN A 82 -8.69 -5.08 -18.73
C GLN A 82 -8.15 -3.86 -19.50
N LEU A 83 -6.93 -3.51 -19.15
CA LEU A 83 -6.11 -2.49 -19.80
C LEU A 83 -4.81 -3.16 -20.24
N ILE A 84 -4.38 -2.89 -21.48
CA ILE A 84 -3.11 -3.38 -22.01
C ILE A 84 -2.16 -2.20 -22.18
N VAL A 85 -0.95 -2.34 -21.67
CA VAL A 85 0.16 -1.40 -21.91
C VAL A 85 1.15 -2.05 -22.85
N ARG A 86 1.37 -1.40 -23.99
CA ARG A 86 2.37 -1.81 -24.97
C ARG A 86 3.50 -0.80 -25.02
N THR A 87 4.71 -1.27 -24.77
CA THR A 87 5.93 -0.45 -24.78
C THR A 87 6.93 -1.07 -25.77
N PRO A 88 7.49 -0.30 -26.71
CA PRO A 88 8.47 -0.82 -27.65
C PRO A 88 9.68 -1.47 -26.92
N GLY A 89 10.01 -2.70 -27.30
CA GLY A 89 11.14 -3.45 -26.71
C GLY A 89 10.85 -4.15 -25.37
N LEU A 90 9.63 -4.04 -24.85
CA LEU A 90 9.18 -4.75 -23.65
C LEU A 90 7.98 -5.67 -23.98
N PRO A 91 7.69 -6.68 -23.16
CA PRO A 91 6.47 -7.46 -23.29
C PRO A 91 5.22 -6.59 -23.09
N ASP A 92 4.08 -7.02 -23.64
CA ASP A 92 2.79 -6.41 -23.37
C ASP A 92 2.37 -6.73 -21.93
N PHE A 93 1.94 -5.72 -21.19
CA PHE A 93 1.44 -5.85 -19.82
C PHE A 93 -0.08 -5.72 -19.80
N THR A 94 -0.76 -6.67 -19.19
CA THR A 94 -2.21 -6.64 -18.98
C THR A 94 -2.54 -6.39 -17.53
N PHE A 95 -3.34 -5.35 -17.25
CA PHE A 95 -3.80 -4.98 -15.92
C PHE A 95 -5.31 -5.20 -15.80
N ASN A 96 -5.74 -5.80 -14.70
CA ASN A 96 -7.16 -5.93 -14.39
C ASN A 96 -7.70 -4.60 -13.86
N LEU A 97 -8.79 -4.12 -14.46
CA LEU A 97 -9.46 -2.91 -14.02
C LEU A 97 -10.39 -3.18 -12.84
N PRO A 98 -10.56 -2.22 -11.92
CA PRO A 98 -11.63 -2.28 -10.95
C PRO A 98 -12.99 -2.18 -11.66
N PRO A 99 -14.12 -2.54 -11.02
CA PRO A 99 -15.45 -2.29 -11.56
C PRO A 99 -15.61 -0.81 -11.93
N LEU A 100 -15.99 -0.56 -13.19
CA LEU A 100 -16.13 0.80 -13.72
C LEU A 100 -17.60 1.22 -13.71
N GLN A 101 -17.85 2.51 -13.49
CA GLN A 101 -19.18 3.10 -13.55
C GLN A 101 -19.20 4.25 -14.56
N ALA A 102 -20.32 4.37 -15.28
CA ALA A 102 -20.52 5.47 -16.24
C ALA A 102 -20.42 6.83 -15.56
N GLY A 103 -19.71 7.77 -16.18
CA GLY A 103 -19.52 9.13 -15.66
C GLY A 103 -18.43 9.26 -14.57
N GLN A 104 -17.88 8.15 -14.10
CA GLN A 104 -16.83 8.13 -13.09
C GLN A 104 -15.46 8.46 -13.70
N THR A 105 -14.60 9.08 -12.91
CA THR A 105 -13.16 9.14 -13.15
C THR A 105 -12.48 8.13 -12.23
N VAL A 106 -11.67 7.23 -12.79
CA VAL A 106 -10.92 6.21 -12.06
C VAL A 106 -9.44 6.49 -12.24
N ASP A 107 -8.74 6.73 -11.14
CA ASP A 107 -7.30 6.83 -11.11
C ASP A 107 -6.69 5.47 -10.82
N LEU A 108 -5.84 4.99 -11.73
CA LEU A 108 -5.17 3.70 -11.64
C LEU A 108 -3.80 3.81 -10.96
N GLY A 109 -3.33 5.05 -10.68
CA GLY A 109 -2.01 5.29 -10.15
C GLY A 109 -0.90 4.92 -11.14
N ASP A 110 0.21 4.40 -10.62
CA ASP A 110 1.36 3.97 -11.40
C ASP A 110 1.19 2.52 -11.88
N LEU A 111 1.25 2.34 -13.21
CA LEU A 111 1.24 1.04 -13.87
C LEU A 111 2.68 0.70 -14.30
N TYR A 112 3.25 -0.30 -13.67
CA TYR A 112 4.65 -0.66 -13.90
C TYR A 112 4.80 -1.64 -15.05
N VAL A 113 5.79 -1.37 -15.92
CA VAL A 113 6.23 -2.24 -17.00
C VAL A 113 7.72 -2.53 -16.85
N GLY A 114 8.20 -3.66 -17.36
CA GLY A 114 9.59 -4.08 -17.20
C GLY A 114 10.02 -5.09 -18.25
N ARG A 115 11.28 -5.56 -18.13
CA ARG A 115 11.88 -6.51 -19.09
C ARG A 115 11.25 -7.89 -19.02
N GLN A 116 10.75 -8.28 -17.86
CA GLN A 116 10.15 -9.58 -17.60
C GLN A 116 8.84 -9.44 -16.85
N THR A 117 8.06 -10.50 -16.88
CA THR A 117 6.87 -10.65 -16.02
C THR A 117 7.04 -11.86 -15.13
N ILE A 118 6.59 -11.75 -13.89
CA ILE A 118 6.53 -12.86 -12.94
C ILE A 118 5.10 -13.04 -12.41
N ALA A 119 4.84 -14.18 -11.80
CA ALA A 119 3.70 -14.38 -10.92
C ALA A 119 4.13 -14.12 -9.47
N VAL A 120 3.31 -13.38 -8.70
CA VAL A 120 3.49 -13.23 -7.25
C VAL A 120 2.33 -13.91 -6.56
N GLN A 121 2.61 -14.83 -5.67
CA GLN A 121 1.60 -15.62 -4.95
C GLN A 121 1.80 -15.53 -3.45
N GLY A 122 0.75 -15.86 -2.71
CA GLY A 122 0.76 -15.93 -1.26
C GLY A 122 -0.60 -16.31 -0.70
N ARG A 123 -0.78 -16.16 0.60
CA ARG A 123 -2.03 -16.42 1.29
C ARG A 123 -2.34 -15.28 2.27
N ILE A 124 -3.59 -14.83 2.28
CA ILE A 124 -4.07 -13.86 3.26
C ILE A 124 -4.67 -14.63 4.43
N VAL A 125 -4.24 -14.30 5.63
CA VAL A 125 -4.72 -14.93 6.88
C VAL A 125 -5.13 -13.86 7.89
N ASP A 126 -6.07 -14.17 8.74
CA ASP A 126 -6.40 -13.38 9.92
C ASP A 126 -5.25 -13.50 10.93
N ALA A 127 -4.72 -12.38 11.40
CA ALA A 127 -3.56 -12.36 12.29
C ALA A 127 -3.82 -13.02 13.64
N LEU A 128 -5.07 -13.03 14.10
CA LEU A 128 -5.45 -13.55 15.40
C LEU A 128 -5.79 -15.04 15.35
N THR A 129 -6.56 -15.44 14.35
CA THR A 129 -7.12 -16.78 14.25
C THR A 129 -6.33 -17.69 13.33
N GLN A 130 -5.45 -17.12 12.50
CA GLN A 130 -4.70 -17.80 11.43
C GLN A 130 -5.61 -18.44 10.36
N GLN A 131 -6.89 -18.07 10.37
CA GLN A 131 -7.85 -18.56 9.37
C GLN A 131 -7.66 -17.81 8.05
N PRO A 132 -7.95 -18.46 6.92
CA PRO A 132 -7.90 -17.80 5.61
C PRO A 132 -8.84 -16.59 5.54
N VAL A 133 -8.36 -15.48 4.95
CA VAL A 133 -9.17 -14.30 4.65
C VAL A 133 -9.41 -14.26 3.15
N GLY A 134 -10.66 -14.51 2.76
CA GLY A 134 -11.08 -14.47 1.35
C GLY A 134 -11.51 -13.09 0.88
N GLU A 135 -11.52 -12.91 -0.47
CA GLU A 135 -11.96 -11.68 -1.13
C GLU A 135 -11.20 -10.41 -0.68
N ALA A 136 -10.01 -10.56 -0.12
CA ALA A 136 -9.11 -9.44 0.10
C ALA A 136 -8.55 -8.97 -1.26
N THR A 137 -8.45 -7.67 -1.45
CA THR A 137 -7.85 -7.09 -2.64
C THR A 137 -6.35 -6.91 -2.41
N ILE A 138 -5.54 -7.49 -3.27
CA ILE A 138 -4.09 -7.37 -3.29
C ILE A 138 -3.69 -6.51 -4.47
N THR A 139 -2.84 -5.51 -4.25
CA THR A 139 -2.26 -4.65 -5.29
C THR A 139 -0.75 -4.64 -5.20
N LEU A 140 -0.07 -4.74 -6.34
CA LEU A 140 1.38 -4.68 -6.44
C LEU A 140 1.77 -4.18 -7.82
N LEU A 141 2.54 -3.11 -7.91
CA LEU A 141 3.04 -2.53 -9.17
C LEU A 141 1.94 -2.29 -10.23
N GLY A 142 0.72 -1.92 -9.79
CA GLY A 142 -0.44 -1.71 -10.64
C GLY A 142 -1.26 -2.98 -10.92
N GLN A 143 -0.70 -4.17 -10.69
CA GLN A 143 -1.46 -5.42 -10.78
C GLN A 143 -2.42 -5.55 -9.59
N ARG A 144 -3.58 -6.20 -9.84
CA ARG A 144 -4.62 -6.42 -8.84
C ARG A 144 -5.16 -7.83 -8.92
N ALA A 145 -5.37 -8.44 -7.76
CA ALA A 145 -6.07 -9.72 -7.63
C ALA A 145 -6.93 -9.71 -6.36
N GLN A 146 -7.79 -10.72 -6.22
CA GLN A 146 -8.51 -11.03 -4.99
C GLN A 146 -8.06 -12.37 -4.44
N SER A 147 -8.03 -12.50 -3.11
CA SER A 147 -7.78 -13.77 -2.47
C SER A 147 -8.99 -14.69 -2.64
N ASN A 148 -8.71 -15.99 -2.77
CA ASN A 148 -9.73 -17.02 -2.89
C ASN A 148 -10.62 -17.02 -1.64
N PRO A 149 -11.96 -17.06 -1.79
CA PRO A 149 -12.90 -16.95 -0.66
C PRO A 149 -12.69 -17.98 0.45
N THR A 150 -12.24 -19.19 0.11
CA THR A 150 -12.13 -20.31 1.05
C THR A 150 -10.70 -20.50 1.55
N THR A 151 -9.71 -20.34 0.68
CA THR A 151 -8.31 -20.68 1.02
C THR A 151 -7.45 -19.47 1.36
N GLY A 152 -7.94 -18.25 1.10
CA GLY A 152 -7.18 -17.01 1.25
C GLY A 152 -6.02 -16.87 0.25
N ARG A 153 -5.77 -17.86 -0.63
CA ARG A 153 -4.67 -17.82 -1.59
C ARG A 153 -4.93 -16.79 -2.69
N PHE A 154 -3.87 -16.15 -3.15
CA PHE A 154 -3.92 -15.24 -4.29
C PHE A 154 -2.76 -15.50 -5.25
N THR A 155 -2.94 -15.06 -6.49
CA THR A 155 -1.88 -14.99 -7.50
C THR A 155 -2.07 -13.71 -8.32
N LEU A 156 -1.04 -12.88 -8.34
CA LEU A 156 -0.90 -11.72 -9.22
C LEU A 156 -0.06 -12.16 -10.41
N ASN A 157 -0.65 -12.25 -11.59
CA ASN A 157 0.06 -12.58 -12.82
C ASN A 157 0.51 -11.31 -13.54
N GLY A 158 1.60 -11.43 -14.32
CA GLY A 158 2.08 -10.34 -15.16
C GLY A 158 2.66 -9.17 -14.37
N VAL A 159 3.15 -9.41 -13.16
CA VAL A 159 3.84 -8.40 -12.36
C VAL A 159 5.15 -8.04 -13.04
N ALA A 160 5.40 -6.74 -13.26
CA ALA A 160 6.63 -6.26 -13.85
C ALA A 160 7.84 -6.60 -12.97
N TYR A 161 8.88 -7.14 -13.60
CA TYR A 161 10.10 -7.53 -12.90
C TYR A 161 11.34 -7.10 -13.68
N ASP A 162 12.33 -6.59 -12.97
CA ASP A 162 13.67 -6.32 -13.49
C ASP A 162 14.69 -6.94 -12.52
N PRO A 163 15.40 -8.01 -12.91
CA PRO A 163 16.36 -8.66 -12.03
C PRO A 163 17.54 -7.77 -11.64
N ASP A 164 17.81 -6.73 -12.44
CA ASP A 164 18.86 -5.75 -12.18
C ASP A 164 18.32 -4.49 -11.46
N GLY A 165 17.03 -4.48 -11.15
CA GLY A 165 16.33 -3.32 -10.56
C GLY A 165 16.60 -3.20 -9.06
N VAL A 166 16.69 -1.95 -8.59
CA VAL A 166 17.03 -1.59 -7.20
C VAL A 166 15.81 -1.36 -6.32
N LEU A 167 14.60 -1.38 -6.89
CA LEU A 167 13.37 -1.13 -6.14
C LEU A 167 12.79 -2.43 -5.58
N ASP A 168 12.71 -2.49 -4.25
CA ASP A 168 11.90 -3.49 -3.56
C ASP A 168 10.44 -3.06 -3.69
N PRO A 169 9.63 -3.74 -4.52
CA PRO A 169 8.27 -3.31 -4.78
C PRO A 169 7.39 -3.52 -3.54
N GLU A 170 6.74 -2.45 -3.11
CA GLU A 170 5.78 -2.47 -2.02
C GLU A 170 4.38 -2.77 -2.55
N GLY A 171 3.74 -3.79 -2.00
CA GLY A 171 2.35 -4.12 -2.25
C GLY A 171 1.44 -3.74 -1.09
N GLU A 172 0.13 -3.76 -1.35
CA GLU A 172 -0.89 -3.50 -0.33
C GLU A 172 -1.99 -4.55 -0.39
N VAL A 173 -2.47 -4.96 0.78
CA VAL A 173 -3.66 -5.80 0.94
C VAL A 173 -4.75 -5.00 1.66
N ARG A 174 -5.97 -5.03 1.11
CA ARG A 174 -7.16 -4.39 1.70
C ARG A 174 -8.32 -5.37 1.77
N LYS A 175 -9.01 -5.37 2.90
CA LYS A 175 -10.27 -6.09 3.10
C LYS A 175 -11.14 -5.30 4.07
N THR A 176 -12.42 -5.18 3.79
CA THR A 176 -13.39 -4.56 4.72
C THR A 176 -13.38 -5.31 6.05
N GLY A 177 -13.30 -4.58 7.15
CA GLY A 177 -13.19 -5.14 8.51
C GLY A 177 -11.76 -5.50 8.94
N TYR A 178 -10.75 -5.14 8.13
CA TYR A 178 -9.33 -5.32 8.44
C TYR A 178 -8.54 -4.04 8.17
N LEU A 179 -7.50 -3.81 8.94
CA LEU A 179 -6.54 -2.74 8.68
C LEU A 179 -5.77 -3.02 7.38
N PRO A 180 -5.54 -2.02 6.52
CA PRO A 180 -4.71 -2.17 5.33
C PRO A 180 -3.31 -2.64 5.70
N ARG A 181 -2.78 -3.61 4.95
CA ARG A 181 -1.44 -4.14 5.16
C ARG A 181 -0.56 -3.88 3.96
N ARG A 182 0.61 -3.30 4.20
CA ARG A 182 1.70 -3.24 3.20
C ARG A 182 2.63 -4.44 3.37
N PHE A 183 3.21 -4.88 2.26
CA PHE A 183 4.18 -5.95 2.22
C PHE A 183 5.27 -5.67 1.18
N LEU A 184 6.46 -6.17 1.41
CA LEU A 184 7.55 -6.11 0.43
C LEU A 184 7.54 -7.37 -0.41
N ALA A 185 7.72 -7.21 -1.72
CA ALA A 185 7.90 -8.32 -2.66
C ALA A 185 9.40 -8.43 -2.97
N ASP A 186 10.16 -8.91 -1.98
CA ASP A 186 11.62 -9.02 -1.97
C ASP A 186 12.12 -10.48 -1.96
N GLN A 187 11.19 -11.44 -2.07
CA GLN A 187 11.52 -12.86 -2.05
C GLN A 187 12.16 -13.31 -3.37
N PRO A 188 12.99 -14.35 -3.34
CA PRO A 188 13.62 -14.89 -4.57
C PRO A 188 12.55 -15.32 -5.59
N VAL A 189 12.81 -15.01 -6.87
CA VAL A 189 12.00 -15.52 -7.99
C VAL A 189 12.55 -16.88 -8.42
N ILE A 190 11.70 -17.91 -8.32
CA ILE A 190 12.02 -19.28 -8.72
C ILE A 190 11.03 -19.68 -9.81
N ASP A 191 11.55 -20.09 -10.97
CA ASP A 191 10.74 -20.51 -12.14
C ASP A 191 9.66 -19.47 -12.54
N GLY A 192 9.99 -18.18 -12.42
CA GLY A 192 9.07 -17.10 -12.75
C GLY A 192 8.00 -16.82 -11.69
N VAL A 193 8.13 -17.39 -10.50
CA VAL A 193 7.19 -17.21 -9.38
C VAL A 193 7.92 -16.65 -8.16
N MET A 194 7.34 -15.64 -7.53
CA MET A 194 7.74 -15.15 -6.22
C MET A 194 6.65 -15.52 -5.21
N ASP A 195 7.01 -16.22 -4.14
CA ASP A 195 6.08 -16.57 -3.05
C ASP A 195 6.35 -15.66 -1.84
N VAL A 196 5.40 -14.79 -1.53
CA VAL A 196 5.49 -13.87 -0.38
C VAL A 196 4.96 -14.49 0.92
N GLY A 197 4.55 -15.77 0.87
CA GLY A 197 4.07 -16.50 2.03
C GLY A 197 2.72 -16.03 2.58
N ASP A 198 2.54 -16.17 3.89
CA ASP A 198 1.33 -15.73 4.58
C ASP A 198 1.43 -14.23 4.91
N LEU A 199 0.41 -13.49 4.47
CA LEU A 199 0.23 -12.07 4.77
C LEU A 199 -0.89 -11.90 5.80
N PRO A 200 -0.56 -11.75 7.09
CA PRO A 200 -1.56 -11.62 8.13
C PRO A 200 -2.21 -10.23 8.12
N LEU A 201 -3.55 -10.18 8.17
CA LEU A 201 -4.33 -8.97 8.34
C LEU A 201 -4.85 -8.88 9.78
N LEU A 202 -4.73 -7.70 10.37
CA LEU A 202 -5.34 -7.40 11.66
C LEU A 202 -6.79 -6.97 11.45
N PRO A 203 -7.77 -7.56 12.16
CA PRO A 203 -9.14 -7.07 12.17
C PRO A 203 -9.18 -5.58 12.55
N GLU A 204 -9.98 -4.79 11.82
CA GLU A 204 -10.30 -3.41 12.12
C GLU A 204 -11.30 -3.40 13.28
N THR A 205 -10.77 -3.47 14.46
CA THR A 205 -11.61 -3.52 15.60
C THR A 205 -11.14 -2.46 16.53
N ASP A 206 -12.06 -1.93 17.20
CA ASP A 206 -11.94 -0.84 18.10
C ASP A 206 -10.61 -0.79 18.82
N ASP A 207 -10.37 -1.03 19.81
CA ASP A 207 -9.29 -0.85 20.70
C ASP A 207 -8.37 -2.06 20.73
N ASN A 208 -7.71 -2.35 19.60
CA ASN A 208 -6.52 -3.12 19.75
C ASN A 208 -6.57 -4.52 20.31
N PRO A 209 -6.73 -5.47 19.52
CA PRO A 209 -7.91 -5.84 18.79
C PRO A 209 -8.99 -6.32 19.72
N PRO A 210 -10.26 -6.20 19.39
CA PRO A 210 -11.36 -6.41 20.30
C PRO A 210 -11.35 -7.77 20.93
N GLY A 211 -11.58 -7.71 22.21
CA GLY A 211 -11.80 -8.88 23.02
C GLY A 211 -10.59 -9.78 23.25
N GLN A 212 -9.42 -9.40 22.76
CA GLN A 212 -8.16 -10.10 23.01
C GLN A 212 -7.15 -9.17 23.68
N PRO A 213 -6.44 -9.60 24.71
CA PRO A 213 -5.32 -8.83 25.21
C PRO A 213 -4.24 -8.73 24.14
N GLY A 214 -3.70 -7.53 23.90
CA GLY A 214 -2.60 -7.32 22.98
C GLY A 214 -1.42 -8.24 23.26
N ASN A 215 -0.66 -8.58 22.23
CA ASN A 215 0.54 -9.43 22.42
C ASN A 215 1.75 -8.63 22.94
N VAL A 216 1.70 -7.30 22.95
CA VAL A 216 2.67 -6.44 23.62
C VAL A 216 1.91 -5.51 24.57
N ARG A 217 2.26 -5.52 25.84
CA ARG A 217 1.58 -4.73 26.87
C ARG A 217 2.55 -4.12 27.87
N GLY A 218 2.08 -3.14 28.61
CA GLY A 218 2.82 -2.51 29.68
C GLY A 218 2.09 -1.34 30.28
N VAL A 219 2.80 -0.54 31.06
CA VAL A 219 2.28 0.67 31.70
C VAL A 219 3.24 1.82 31.44
N VAL A 220 2.76 2.93 30.89
CA VAL A 220 3.52 4.16 30.78
C VAL A 220 3.39 4.94 32.07
N GLN A 221 4.51 5.27 32.70
CA GLN A 221 4.56 6.13 33.86
C GLN A 221 5.19 7.48 33.49
N VAL A 222 4.44 8.55 33.76
CA VAL A 222 4.92 9.92 33.56
C VAL A 222 5.12 10.55 34.92
N PRO A 223 6.38 10.88 35.33
CA PRO A 223 6.63 11.50 36.63
C PRO A 223 5.84 12.79 36.81
N ALA A 224 5.17 12.91 37.93
CA ALA A 224 4.35 14.07 38.34
C ALA A 224 3.15 14.38 37.39
N SER A 225 2.70 13.43 36.57
CA SER A 225 1.55 13.56 35.67
C SER A 225 0.91 12.21 35.42
N ASP A 226 -0.37 12.20 34.97
CA ASP A 226 -0.99 11.01 34.43
C ASP A 226 -0.41 10.65 33.04
N ALA A 227 -0.85 9.55 32.46
CA ALA A 227 -0.43 9.11 31.15
C ALA A 227 -1.36 9.51 30.00
N VAL A 228 -2.47 10.23 30.27
CA VAL A 228 -3.41 10.64 29.22
C VAL A 228 -2.71 11.53 28.19
N GLY A 229 -2.85 11.19 26.91
CA GLY A 229 -2.18 11.91 25.82
C GLY A 229 -0.72 11.48 25.59
N ALA A 230 -0.21 10.51 26.36
CA ALA A 230 1.07 9.90 26.00
C ALA A 230 0.91 9.12 24.69
N ARG A 231 1.88 9.25 23.80
CA ARG A 231 1.89 8.64 22.49
C ARG A 231 2.90 7.49 22.46
N ILE A 232 2.57 6.39 21.84
CA ILE A 232 3.45 5.27 21.58
C ILE A 232 3.56 5.14 20.05
N ASP A 233 4.72 5.46 19.51
CA ASP A 233 5.01 5.29 18.10
C ASP A 233 5.77 3.98 17.87
N VAL A 234 5.32 3.21 16.89
CA VAL A 234 5.87 1.90 16.52
C VAL A 234 6.70 2.05 15.26
N TYR A 235 7.96 1.60 15.33
CA TYR A 235 8.88 1.62 14.20
C TYR A 235 9.38 0.22 13.89
N THR A 236 9.57 -0.08 12.59
CA THR A 236 10.35 -1.24 12.13
C THR A 236 11.74 -0.79 11.70
N PRO A 237 12.79 -1.65 11.80
CA PRO A 237 14.09 -1.35 11.21
C PRO A 237 14.01 -1.08 9.68
N PRO A 238 14.83 -0.14 9.15
CA PRO A 238 15.81 0.68 9.87
C PRO A 238 15.24 1.90 10.61
N ASP A 239 14.00 2.35 10.44
CA ASP A 239 13.31 3.41 11.19
C ASP A 239 12.00 3.84 10.49
N ALA A 240 11.26 2.89 9.92
CA ALA A 240 9.97 3.15 9.32
C ALA A 240 8.86 3.20 10.38
N LEU A 241 8.17 4.34 10.50
CA LEU A 241 7.01 4.51 11.38
C LEU A 241 5.81 3.71 10.85
N ILE A 242 5.23 2.85 11.70
CA ILE A 242 3.98 2.17 11.41
C ILE A 242 2.85 2.93 12.08
N ALA A 243 2.28 3.90 11.38
CA ALA A 243 1.26 4.78 11.93
C ALA A 243 -0.02 4.04 12.36
N SER A 244 -0.38 2.93 11.67
CA SER A 244 -1.55 2.11 11.99
C SER A 244 -1.43 1.34 13.32
N GLU A 245 -0.23 1.14 13.80
CA GLU A 245 0.05 0.43 15.06
C GLU A 245 0.45 1.39 16.19
N SER A 246 0.56 2.69 15.89
CA SER A 246 0.85 3.73 16.88
C SER A 246 -0.44 4.16 17.59
N ILE A 247 -0.36 4.37 18.91
CA ILE A 247 -1.52 4.72 19.75
C ILE A 247 -1.27 5.95 20.61
N VAL A 248 -2.37 6.59 21.01
CA VAL A 248 -2.38 7.66 22.04
C VAL A 248 -3.19 7.17 23.24
N LEU A 249 -2.59 7.22 24.43
CA LEU A 249 -3.23 6.73 25.64
C LEU A 249 -4.37 7.65 26.08
N SER A 250 -5.53 7.06 26.35
CA SER A 250 -6.72 7.74 26.86
C SER A 250 -6.94 7.52 28.35
N GLN A 251 -6.25 6.53 28.96
CA GLN A 251 -6.45 6.17 30.35
C GLN A 251 -5.37 6.74 31.27
N PRO A 252 -5.74 7.30 32.45
CA PRO A 252 -4.78 7.84 33.41
C PRO A 252 -3.78 6.80 33.94
N SER A 253 -4.18 5.52 33.98
CA SER A 253 -3.35 4.41 34.45
C SER A 253 -2.09 4.19 33.61
N GLY A 254 -2.08 4.70 32.39
CA GLY A 254 -0.99 4.47 31.46
C GLY A 254 -0.88 3.04 30.91
N ALA A 255 -1.84 2.19 31.23
CA ALA A 255 -1.88 0.83 30.68
C ALA A 255 -2.06 0.89 29.16
N PHE A 256 -1.26 0.09 28.45
CA PHE A 256 -1.34 -0.02 27.01
C PHE A 256 -1.26 -1.46 26.54
N GLN A 257 -1.80 -1.70 25.37
CA GLN A 257 -1.71 -2.95 24.66
C GLN A 257 -1.52 -2.65 23.17
N LEU A 258 -0.64 -3.40 22.52
CA LEU A 258 -0.39 -3.34 21.08
C LEU A 258 -0.51 -4.74 20.49
N TRP A 259 -0.98 -4.82 19.27
CA TRP A 259 -0.89 -6.01 18.46
C TRP A 259 0.19 -5.81 17.41
N LEU A 260 1.30 -6.49 17.58
CA LEU A 260 2.42 -6.43 16.65
C LEU A 260 2.60 -7.82 16.02
N LEU A 261 2.76 -7.83 14.71
CA LEU A 261 3.11 -9.05 13.97
C LEU A 261 4.51 -9.54 14.36
N PRO A 262 4.86 -10.82 14.11
CA PRO A 262 6.23 -11.26 14.29
C PRO A 262 7.22 -10.39 13.52
N GLY A 263 8.25 -9.91 14.20
CA GLY A 263 9.24 -8.98 13.67
C GLY A 263 9.97 -8.23 14.76
N ASP A 264 10.93 -7.40 14.36
CA ASP A 264 11.69 -6.51 15.23
C ASP A 264 11.05 -5.12 15.24
N TYR A 265 10.94 -4.53 16.43
CA TYR A 265 10.30 -3.24 16.63
C TYR A 265 11.08 -2.34 17.57
N ARG A 266 10.95 -1.04 17.33
CA ARG A 266 11.37 0.02 18.25
C ARG A 266 10.13 0.85 18.62
N LEU A 267 9.77 0.83 19.89
CA LEU A 267 8.70 1.65 20.45
C LEU A 267 9.26 2.94 21.00
N VAL A 268 8.71 4.06 20.63
CA VAL A 268 9.05 5.39 21.16
C VAL A 268 7.84 5.94 21.91
N PHE A 269 8.00 6.15 23.18
CA PHE A 269 7.00 6.68 24.09
C PHE A 269 7.26 8.18 24.29
N THR A 270 6.24 9.02 24.10
CA THR A 270 6.39 10.48 24.21
C THR A 270 5.23 11.10 24.98
N LYS A 271 5.52 12.09 25.85
CA LYS A 271 4.52 13.02 26.40
C LYS A 271 5.19 14.38 26.67
N GLY A 272 4.81 15.38 25.89
CA GLY A 272 5.49 16.67 25.91
C GLY A 272 6.95 16.52 25.49
N THR A 273 7.88 16.94 26.35
CA THR A 273 9.33 16.81 26.12
C THR A 273 9.93 15.50 26.64
N ARG A 274 9.14 14.70 27.35
CA ARG A 274 9.60 13.46 27.96
C ARG A 274 9.47 12.30 26.98
N THR A 275 10.49 11.44 26.98
CA THR A 275 10.58 10.30 26.06
C THR A 275 11.10 9.06 26.75
N ALA A 276 10.80 7.90 26.19
CA ALA A 276 11.47 6.63 26.48
C ALA A 276 11.47 5.78 25.21
N THR A 277 12.40 4.86 25.08
CA THR A 277 12.49 3.95 23.95
C THR A 277 12.64 2.52 24.45
N ARG A 278 11.99 1.57 23.75
CA ARG A 278 12.13 0.12 23.95
C ARG A 278 12.27 -0.55 22.60
N THR A 279 13.19 -1.50 22.52
CA THR A 279 13.29 -2.43 21.39
C THR A 279 12.81 -3.79 21.82
N LEU A 280 12.11 -4.49 20.92
CA LEU A 280 11.61 -5.83 21.17
C LEU A 280 11.54 -6.64 19.87
N THR A 281 11.63 -7.95 20.01
CA THR A 281 11.36 -8.91 18.94
C THR A 281 10.08 -9.66 19.28
N VAL A 282 9.07 -9.54 18.43
CA VAL A 282 7.83 -10.33 18.53
C VAL A 282 8.06 -11.63 17.76
N THR A 283 8.04 -12.75 18.44
CA THR A 283 8.25 -14.07 17.84
C THR A 283 6.94 -14.84 17.64
N SER A 284 5.85 -14.41 18.29
CA SER A 284 4.58 -15.12 18.28
C SER A 284 3.42 -14.19 18.62
N LEU A 285 2.29 -14.38 17.96
CA LEU A 285 1.04 -13.68 18.26
C LEU A 285 0.38 -14.19 19.57
N THR A 286 0.68 -15.42 19.96
CA THR A 286 0.06 -16.08 21.11
C THR A 286 0.87 -15.97 22.40
N ARG A 287 2.10 -15.47 22.35
CA ARG A 287 2.95 -15.24 23.52
C ARG A 287 3.02 -13.75 23.83
N PRO A 288 2.31 -13.28 24.85
CA PRO A 288 2.34 -11.88 25.22
C PRO A 288 3.72 -11.48 25.75
N ILE A 289 4.18 -10.31 25.32
CA ILE A 289 5.39 -9.63 25.80
C ILE A 289 4.93 -8.55 26.78
N ASP A 290 5.36 -8.65 28.02
CA ASP A 290 5.10 -7.65 29.05
C ASP A 290 6.34 -6.76 29.20
N LEU A 291 6.23 -5.49 28.83
CA LEU A 291 7.30 -4.50 28.94
C LEU A 291 7.41 -3.91 30.34
N GLY A 292 6.51 -4.29 31.24
CA GLY A 292 6.43 -3.73 32.58
C GLY A 292 6.15 -2.23 32.57
N THR A 293 6.75 -1.50 33.51
CA THR A 293 6.60 -0.05 33.60
C THR A 293 7.66 0.66 32.76
N VAL A 294 7.19 1.49 31.83
CA VAL A 294 8.04 2.37 31.00
C VAL A 294 7.95 3.79 31.56
N VAL A 295 9.01 4.22 32.22
CA VAL A 295 9.10 5.56 32.83
C VAL A 295 9.62 6.54 31.78
N LEU A 296 8.87 7.62 31.50
CA LEU A 296 9.30 8.72 30.63
C LEU A 296 10.26 9.66 31.39
N GLN A 297 11.37 10.00 30.75
CA GLN A 297 12.41 10.88 31.30
C GLN A 297 12.49 12.21 30.58
#